data_4cc8865be9256d4694f7d822e570b312
#
_entry.id   4cc8865be9256d4694f7d822e570b312
#
_cell.length_a   1.000
_cell.length_b   1.000
_cell.length_c   1.000
_cell.angle_alpha   90.00
_cell.angle_beta   90.00
_cell.angle_gamma   90.00
#
_symmetry.space_group_name_H-M   'P 1'
#
loop_
_entity.id
_entity.type
_entity.pdbx_description
1 polymer ?
#
loop_
_entity_poly.entity_id
_entity_poly.type
_entity_poly.pdbx_seq_one_letter_code
_entity_poly.pdbx_strand_id
1 'polypeptide(L)'
;MSNSSHTLSPRPRYQTIRELGRNRAGGRITYLAKDNVTEQSVILKRFLFAQVGSEWSGFKAYEREIQVLRGLDHPGIPRYLDSFETQAGFCMVQEHKDALPLSAPRSFDPDEIQKIAASVLEILVYLQNRIPSVIHRDIKPENILVDEQLNVYLVDFGLARIGSGEMAMSSVAAGTFGFMAPEQIYNRQLNEATDLYGLGATLICLLTGTNSTAIDTLFDEDGRLNFNPLLPKLSLRFVDWLSKMVEPKAKDRFPDATAALEALKPIYVNRLPEVKFSQLALEFKTTQLGEKLTGLKQISSPNKTQSSFIG
;
A
#
# COMPACT_ATOMS: atom_id res chain seq x y z
N MET A 1 -20.12 29.36 -56.77
CA MET A 1 -20.10 28.06 -56.09
C MET A 1 -18.83 28.00 -55.29
N SER A 2 -18.90 28.42 -53.99
CA SER A 2 -17.77 28.44 -53.08
C SER A 2 -17.78 27.14 -52.23
N ASN A 3 -16.86 26.22 -52.55
CA ASN A 3 -16.62 25.03 -51.74
C ASN A 3 -15.96 25.44 -50.44
N SER A 4 -16.73 25.55 -49.39
CA SER A 4 -16.20 25.64 -48.01
C SER A 4 -15.72 24.23 -47.58
N SER A 5 -14.45 23.94 -47.80
CA SER A 5 -13.78 22.80 -47.20
C SER A 5 -13.73 23.05 -45.67
N HIS A 6 -14.66 22.46 -44.93
CA HIS A 6 -14.55 22.32 -43.49
C HIS A 6 -13.33 21.42 -43.19
N THR A 7 -12.17 22.00 -42.99
CA THR A 7 -11.05 21.34 -42.35
C THR A 7 -11.47 21.03 -40.91
N LEU A 8 -11.88 19.79 -40.69
CA LEU A 8 -12.09 19.26 -39.33
C LEU A 8 -10.77 19.43 -38.58
N SER A 9 -10.78 20.27 -37.57
CA SER A 9 -9.65 20.39 -36.62
C SER A 9 -9.30 18.99 -36.13
N PRO A 10 -8.03 18.54 -36.20
CA PRO A 10 -7.67 17.20 -35.77
C PRO A 10 -8.12 17.02 -34.32
N ARG A 11 -8.87 15.93 -34.08
CA ARG A 11 -9.28 15.59 -32.68
C ARG A 11 -8.03 15.47 -31.83
N PRO A 12 -8.00 16.07 -30.64
CA PRO A 12 -6.85 15.93 -29.75
C PRO A 12 -6.61 14.45 -29.45
N ARG A 13 -5.35 14.01 -29.43
CA ARG A 13 -4.98 12.62 -29.16
C ARG A 13 -5.62 12.12 -27.85
N TYR A 14 -5.58 12.92 -26.80
CA TYR A 14 -6.14 12.56 -25.49
C TYR A 14 -7.45 13.30 -25.24
N GLN A 15 -8.54 12.53 -25.15
CA GLN A 15 -9.88 13.05 -24.88
C GLN A 15 -10.22 12.80 -23.41
N THR A 16 -10.46 13.86 -22.64
CA THR A 16 -10.90 13.74 -21.23
C THR A 16 -12.30 13.13 -21.16
N ILE A 17 -12.47 12.13 -20.27
CA ILE A 17 -13.74 11.47 -19.99
C ILE A 17 -14.37 12.06 -18.73
N ARG A 18 -13.63 12.09 -17.62
CA ARG A 18 -14.08 12.65 -16.34
C ARG A 18 -12.91 13.09 -15.47
N GLU A 19 -13.16 14.06 -14.59
CA GLU A 19 -12.22 14.45 -13.53
C GLU A 19 -12.20 13.38 -12.44
N LEU A 20 -11.00 12.98 -12.02
CA LEU A 20 -10.77 12.02 -10.92
C LEU A 20 -10.42 12.73 -9.63
N GLY A 21 -9.78 13.89 -9.72
CA GLY A 21 -9.38 14.65 -8.54
C GLY A 21 -8.67 15.96 -8.90
N ARG A 22 -8.63 16.86 -7.93
CA ARG A 22 -8.03 18.18 -8.07
C ARG A 22 -7.23 18.55 -6.82
N ASN A 23 -5.97 18.88 -7.00
CA ASN A 23 -5.16 19.50 -5.96
C ASN A 23 -5.17 21.03 -6.16
N ARG A 24 -5.96 21.74 -5.34
CA ARG A 24 -6.10 23.20 -5.44
C ARG A 24 -4.82 23.95 -5.10
N ALA A 25 -4.04 23.45 -4.13
CA ALA A 25 -2.80 24.08 -3.70
C ALA A 25 -1.67 23.99 -4.74
N GLY A 26 -1.66 22.92 -5.57
CA GLY A 26 -0.62 22.66 -6.57
C GLY A 26 -1.06 22.90 -8.02
N GLY A 27 -2.30 23.40 -8.27
CA GLY A 27 -2.80 23.64 -9.63
C GLY A 27 -2.90 22.37 -10.50
N ARG A 28 -2.93 21.15 -9.88
CA ARG A 28 -2.98 19.87 -10.59
C ARG A 28 -4.40 19.35 -10.65
N ILE A 29 -4.82 18.91 -11.86
CA ILE A 29 -6.07 18.22 -12.09
C ILE A 29 -5.77 16.89 -12.75
N THR A 30 -6.36 15.81 -12.22
CA THR A 30 -6.22 14.45 -12.75
C THR A 30 -7.51 14.03 -13.43
N TYR A 31 -7.40 13.54 -14.66
CA TYR A 31 -8.53 13.08 -15.48
C TYR A 31 -8.35 11.62 -15.87
N LEU A 32 -9.45 10.88 -15.91
CA LEU A 32 -9.57 9.74 -16.81
C LEU A 32 -9.74 10.26 -18.22
N ALA A 33 -8.94 9.78 -19.16
CA ALA A 33 -8.97 10.17 -20.56
C ALA A 33 -8.88 8.94 -21.47
N LYS A 34 -9.22 9.11 -22.74
CA LYS A 34 -9.04 8.13 -23.79
C LYS A 34 -7.93 8.59 -24.71
N ASP A 35 -6.98 7.72 -25.03
CA ASP A 35 -6.04 7.92 -26.12
C ASP A 35 -6.73 7.50 -27.44
N ASN A 36 -7.04 8.45 -28.31
CA ASN A 36 -7.74 8.22 -29.58
C ASN A 36 -6.89 7.48 -30.62
N VAL A 37 -5.59 7.25 -30.35
CA VAL A 37 -4.70 6.47 -31.21
C VAL A 37 -4.71 4.99 -30.82
N THR A 38 -4.59 4.72 -29.51
CA THR A 38 -4.53 3.34 -28.99
C THR A 38 -5.88 2.82 -28.55
N GLU A 39 -6.91 3.66 -28.52
CA GLU A 39 -8.26 3.39 -27.97
C GLU A 39 -8.28 3.03 -26.48
N GLN A 40 -7.15 3.12 -25.78
CA GLN A 40 -7.00 2.76 -24.38
C GLN A 40 -7.38 3.90 -23.44
N SER A 41 -7.85 3.54 -22.24
CA SER A 41 -7.99 4.47 -21.12
C SER A 41 -6.63 4.83 -20.57
N VAL A 42 -6.42 6.12 -20.26
CA VAL A 42 -5.19 6.67 -19.70
C VAL A 42 -5.51 7.65 -18.58
N ILE A 43 -4.54 7.91 -17.73
CA ILE A 43 -4.60 9.00 -16.74
C ILE A 43 -3.89 10.22 -17.32
N LEU A 44 -4.62 11.33 -17.40
CA LEU A 44 -4.09 12.62 -17.83
C LEU A 44 -4.00 13.55 -16.62
N LYS A 45 -2.78 13.87 -16.19
CA LYS A 45 -2.50 14.87 -15.14
C LYS A 45 -2.18 16.20 -15.81
N ARG A 46 -3.01 17.21 -15.56
CA ARG A 46 -2.82 18.58 -16.05
C ARG A 46 -2.28 19.46 -14.93
N PHE A 47 -1.16 20.09 -15.16
CA PHE A 47 -0.50 21.05 -14.27
C PHE A 47 -0.72 22.44 -14.87
N LEU A 48 -1.55 23.25 -14.22
CA LEU A 48 -1.92 24.59 -14.72
C LEU A 48 -0.79 25.58 -14.49
N PHE A 49 -0.49 26.41 -15.48
CA PHE A 49 0.30 27.64 -15.29
C PHE A 49 -0.44 28.53 -14.30
N ALA A 50 0.28 29.06 -13.37
CA ALA A 50 -0.18 29.69 -12.16
C ALA A 50 -1.49 30.48 -12.21
N GLN A 51 -2.34 30.17 -11.28
CA GLN A 51 -3.02 31.26 -10.55
C GLN A 51 -1.96 31.87 -9.63
N VAL A 52 -1.70 33.17 -9.85
CA VAL A 52 -0.75 34.05 -9.15
C VAL A 52 -0.13 33.49 -7.86
N GLY A 53 1.17 33.19 -7.85
CA GLY A 53 1.98 32.90 -6.65
C GLY A 53 2.53 31.46 -6.47
N SER A 54 2.16 30.46 -7.30
CA SER A 54 2.58 29.07 -7.15
C SER A 54 3.43 28.51 -8.30
N GLU A 55 3.95 29.37 -9.18
CA GLU A 55 4.52 29.00 -10.49
C GLU A 55 5.63 27.96 -10.45
N TRP A 56 6.53 28.03 -9.50
CA TRP A 56 7.72 27.15 -9.48
C TRP A 56 7.51 25.81 -8.78
N SER A 57 6.61 25.72 -7.80
CA SER A 57 6.43 24.47 -7.05
C SER A 57 5.69 23.39 -7.85
N GLY A 58 4.67 23.79 -8.61
CA GLY A 58 3.91 22.89 -9.48
C GLY A 58 4.75 22.36 -10.66
N PHE A 59 5.56 23.23 -11.28
CA PHE A 59 6.45 22.85 -12.36
C PHE A 59 7.55 21.87 -11.89
N LYS A 60 8.19 22.16 -10.76
CA LYS A 60 9.19 21.25 -10.17
C LYS A 60 8.61 19.89 -9.79
N ALA A 61 7.37 19.85 -9.30
CA ALA A 61 6.70 18.60 -9.01
C ALA A 61 6.42 17.78 -10.29
N TYR A 62 5.96 18.45 -11.36
CA TYR A 62 5.75 17.87 -12.67
C TYR A 62 7.04 17.29 -13.26
N GLU A 63 8.12 18.08 -13.32
CA GLU A 63 9.42 17.61 -13.84
C GLU A 63 9.94 16.42 -13.05
N ARG A 64 9.86 16.48 -11.72
CA ARG A 64 10.29 15.39 -10.83
C ARG A 64 9.49 14.11 -11.08
N GLU A 65 8.16 14.22 -11.16
CA GLU A 65 7.30 13.06 -11.39
C GLU A 65 7.63 12.39 -12.73
N ILE A 66 7.84 13.16 -13.79
CA ILE A 66 8.26 12.63 -15.10
C ILE A 66 9.65 11.99 -15.01
N GLN A 67 10.62 12.67 -14.39
CA GLN A 67 11.98 12.16 -14.28
C GLN A 67 12.01 10.82 -13.54
N VAL A 68 11.28 10.70 -12.43
CA VAL A 68 11.18 9.47 -11.66
C VAL A 68 10.49 8.39 -12.50
N LEU A 69 9.29 8.64 -13.02
CA LEU A 69 8.47 7.64 -13.69
C LEU A 69 9.09 7.10 -14.98
N ARG A 70 9.83 7.93 -15.73
CA ARG A 70 10.57 7.46 -16.93
C ARG A 70 11.63 6.41 -16.61
N GLY A 71 12.15 6.41 -15.39
CA GLY A 71 13.17 5.46 -14.93
C GLY A 71 12.59 4.22 -14.25
N LEU A 72 11.26 4.11 -14.11
CA LEU A 72 10.61 3.01 -13.39
C LEU A 72 9.89 2.06 -14.36
N ASP A 73 10.10 0.76 -14.14
CA ASP A 73 9.38 -0.32 -14.83
C ASP A 73 9.05 -1.40 -13.80
N HIS A 74 7.82 -1.37 -13.29
CA HIS A 74 7.32 -2.30 -12.27
C HIS A 74 5.80 -2.47 -12.42
N PRO A 75 5.23 -3.68 -12.35
CA PRO A 75 3.79 -3.91 -12.56
C PRO A 75 2.89 -3.15 -11.58
N GLY A 76 3.36 -2.92 -10.35
CA GLY A 76 2.69 -2.13 -9.33
C GLY A 76 2.88 -0.60 -9.45
N ILE A 77 3.47 -0.10 -10.54
CA ILE A 77 3.64 1.34 -10.79
C ILE A 77 3.10 1.65 -12.19
N PRO A 78 2.10 2.55 -12.34
CA PRO A 78 1.61 2.95 -13.65
C PRO A 78 2.72 3.55 -14.50
N ARG A 79 2.87 3.04 -15.74
CA ARG A 79 3.91 3.49 -16.67
C ARG A 79 3.68 4.93 -17.10
N TYR A 80 4.75 5.70 -17.22
CA TYR A 80 4.76 6.95 -17.95
C TYR A 80 4.56 6.65 -19.46
N LEU A 81 3.63 7.38 -20.10
CA LEU A 81 3.30 7.18 -21.53
C LEU A 81 3.70 8.38 -22.39
N ASP A 82 3.40 9.61 -21.93
CA ASP A 82 3.61 10.82 -22.72
C ASP A 82 3.65 12.07 -21.84
N SER A 83 4.18 13.17 -22.36
CA SER A 83 4.02 14.49 -21.78
C SER A 83 4.10 15.57 -22.85
N PHE A 84 3.30 16.62 -22.71
CA PHE A 84 3.22 17.71 -23.65
C PHE A 84 2.79 19.01 -22.97
N GLU A 85 3.13 20.12 -23.62
CA GLU A 85 2.73 21.47 -23.20
C GLU A 85 1.42 21.87 -23.86
N THR A 86 0.63 22.68 -23.16
CA THR A 86 -0.60 23.31 -23.65
C THR A 86 -0.57 24.80 -23.29
N GLN A 87 -1.47 25.57 -23.88
CA GLN A 87 -1.61 27.01 -23.52
C GLN A 87 -1.94 27.23 -22.04
N ALA A 88 -2.54 26.24 -21.36
CA ALA A 88 -2.97 26.33 -19.96
C ALA A 88 -1.95 25.74 -18.98
N GLY A 89 -0.88 25.07 -19.43
CA GLY A 89 0.10 24.39 -18.57
C GLY A 89 0.66 23.13 -19.22
N PHE A 90 1.17 22.24 -18.37
CA PHE A 90 1.77 20.95 -18.77
C PHE A 90 0.80 19.82 -18.56
N CYS A 91 0.91 18.79 -19.40
CA CYS A 91 0.17 17.55 -19.30
C CYS A 91 1.14 16.38 -19.22
N MET A 92 0.85 15.43 -18.34
CA MET A 92 1.51 14.14 -18.27
C MET A 92 0.47 13.03 -18.43
N VAL A 93 0.81 12.01 -19.19
CA VAL A 93 -0.04 10.86 -19.47
C VAL A 93 0.59 9.62 -18.87
N GLN A 94 -0.20 8.87 -18.13
CA GLN A 94 0.18 7.62 -17.47
C GLN A 94 -0.78 6.49 -17.83
N GLU A 95 -0.31 5.27 -17.69
CA GLU A 95 -1.14 4.09 -17.75
C GLU A 95 -2.31 4.19 -16.76
N HIS A 96 -3.50 3.82 -17.20
CA HIS A 96 -4.66 3.66 -16.33
C HIS A 96 -4.64 2.27 -15.72
N LYS A 97 -4.79 2.18 -14.39
CA LYS A 97 -5.08 0.95 -13.67
C LYS A 97 -6.54 0.98 -13.27
N ASP A 98 -7.29 -0.07 -13.62
CA ASP A 98 -8.69 -0.20 -13.20
C ASP A 98 -8.76 -0.64 -11.74
N ALA A 99 -8.50 0.31 -10.85
CA ALA A 99 -8.33 0.11 -9.42
C ALA A 99 -8.79 1.35 -8.67
N LEU A 100 -9.24 1.16 -7.43
CA LEU A 100 -9.70 2.24 -6.55
C LEU A 100 -8.65 2.55 -5.47
N PRO A 101 -8.54 3.81 -5.03
CA PRO A 101 -7.67 4.16 -3.92
C PRO A 101 -8.15 3.50 -2.61
N LEU A 102 -7.22 3.19 -1.71
CA LEU A 102 -7.55 2.64 -0.38
C LEU A 102 -8.43 3.59 0.45
N SER A 103 -8.48 4.88 0.11
CA SER A 103 -9.39 5.86 0.72
C SER A 103 -10.84 5.75 0.22
N ALA A 104 -11.11 4.96 -0.83
CA ALA A 104 -12.47 4.72 -1.29
C ALA A 104 -13.29 3.92 -0.26
N PRO A 105 -14.63 4.06 -0.24
CA PRO A 105 -15.49 3.34 0.69
C PRO A 105 -15.49 1.82 0.42
N ARG A 106 -14.48 1.15 0.92
CA ARG A 106 -14.29 -0.31 0.89
C ARG A 106 -13.64 -0.74 2.19
N SER A 107 -14.07 -1.85 2.75
CA SER A 107 -13.42 -2.49 3.90
C SER A 107 -12.60 -3.68 3.44
N PHE A 108 -11.49 -3.91 4.12
CA PHE A 108 -10.61 -5.06 3.91
C PHE A 108 -10.52 -5.86 5.21
N ASP A 109 -10.48 -7.18 5.11
CA ASP A 109 -10.18 -7.99 6.27
C ASP A 109 -8.66 -7.93 6.60
N PRO A 110 -8.26 -8.36 7.82
CA PRO A 110 -6.86 -8.28 8.22
C PRO A 110 -5.90 -9.07 7.31
N ASP A 111 -6.31 -10.19 6.73
CA ASP A 111 -5.48 -11.00 5.83
C ASP A 111 -5.32 -10.31 4.47
N GLU A 112 -6.38 -9.63 3.97
CA GLU A 112 -6.30 -8.77 2.79
C GLU A 112 -5.35 -7.58 3.03
N ILE A 113 -5.43 -6.95 4.22
CA ILE A 113 -4.54 -5.85 4.59
C ILE A 113 -3.08 -6.32 4.66
N GLN A 114 -2.81 -7.53 5.15
CA GLN A 114 -1.47 -8.11 5.11
C GLN A 114 -0.96 -8.30 3.67
N LYS A 115 -1.80 -8.78 2.75
CA LYS A 115 -1.45 -8.92 1.33
C LYS A 115 -1.15 -7.58 0.70
N ILE A 116 -1.98 -6.57 0.97
CA ILE A 116 -1.76 -5.20 0.51
C ILE A 116 -0.43 -4.67 1.04
N ALA A 117 -0.15 -4.86 2.34
CA ALA A 117 1.11 -4.46 2.96
C ALA A 117 2.32 -5.12 2.27
N ALA A 118 2.26 -6.43 2.04
CA ALA A 118 3.33 -7.16 1.35
C ALA A 118 3.55 -6.62 -0.08
N SER A 119 2.48 -6.41 -0.85
CA SER A 119 2.58 -5.88 -2.22
C SER A 119 3.15 -4.46 -2.27
N VAL A 120 2.76 -3.57 -1.33
CA VAL A 120 3.37 -2.23 -1.24
C VAL A 120 4.85 -2.34 -0.87
N LEU A 121 5.20 -3.21 0.08
CA LEU A 121 6.60 -3.44 0.45
C LEU A 121 7.43 -3.96 -0.73
N GLU A 122 6.90 -4.84 -1.58
CA GLU A 122 7.57 -5.28 -2.81
C GLU A 122 7.85 -4.12 -3.77
N ILE A 123 6.90 -3.19 -3.93
CA ILE A 123 7.11 -1.96 -4.70
C ILE A 123 8.19 -1.09 -4.06
N LEU A 124 8.17 -0.93 -2.73
CA LEU A 124 9.19 -0.15 -2.02
C LEU A 124 10.58 -0.80 -2.12
N VAL A 125 10.70 -2.13 -2.06
CA VAL A 125 11.95 -2.86 -2.31
C VAL A 125 12.49 -2.54 -3.70
N TYR A 126 11.62 -2.57 -4.72
CA TYR A 126 12.01 -2.19 -6.08
C TYR A 126 12.54 -0.74 -6.14
N LEU A 127 11.86 0.22 -5.51
CA LEU A 127 12.26 1.63 -5.48
C LEU A 127 13.59 1.84 -4.74
N GLN A 128 13.79 1.17 -3.62
CA GLN A 128 15.00 1.24 -2.79
C GLN A 128 16.22 0.61 -3.47
N ASN A 129 16.01 -0.40 -4.32
CA ASN A 129 17.06 -1.04 -5.12
C ASN A 129 17.43 -0.27 -6.40
N ARG A 130 16.78 0.87 -6.70
CA ARG A 130 17.22 1.74 -7.81
C ARG A 130 18.53 2.43 -7.49
N ILE A 131 19.30 2.78 -8.51
CA ILE A 131 20.58 3.51 -8.37
C ILE A 131 20.45 4.80 -9.17
N PRO A 132 20.34 5.96 -8.51
CA PRO A 132 20.14 6.14 -7.05
C PRO A 132 18.76 5.63 -6.55
N SER A 133 18.67 5.31 -5.24
CA SER A 133 17.42 4.86 -4.61
C SER A 133 16.31 5.93 -4.72
N VAL A 134 15.07 5.49 -4.75
CA VAL A 134 13.90 6.37 -4.84
C VAL A 134 13.09 6.25 -3.55
N ILE A 135 12.82 7.38 -2.90
CA ILE A 135 11.93 7.51 -1.74
C ILE A 135 10.67 8.23 -2.21
N HIS A 136 9.49 7.63 -1.99
CA HIS A 136 8.20 8.13 -2.48
C HIS A 136 7.72 9.38 -1.73
N ARG A 137 7.84 9.42 -0.40
CA ARG A 137 7.54 10.52 0.52
C ARG A 137 6.05 10.87 0.73
N ASP A 138 5.14 10.24 0.02
CA ASP A 138 3.69 10.50 0.18
C ASP A 138 2.89 9.18 0.13
N ILE A 139 3.33 8.20 0.92
CA ILE A 139 2.59 6.93 1.09
C ILE A 139 1.39 7.20 1.98
N LYS A 140 0.19 7.04 1.42
CA LYS A 140 -1.10 7.25 2.10
C LYS A 140 -2.23 6.53 1.36
N PRO A 141 -3.43 6.39 1.94
CA PRO A 141 -4.54 5.66 1.32
C PRO A 141 -4.94 6.18 -0.07
N GLU A 142 -4.82 7.48 -0.35
CA GLU A 142 -5.16 8.07 -1.64
C GLU A 142 -4.19 7.69 -2.76
N ASN A 143 -2.94 7.36 -2.40
CA ASN A 143 -1.86 7.08 -3.35
C ASN A 143 -1.58 5.58 -3.54
N ILE A 144 -2.35 4.72 -2.90
CA ILE A 144 -2.31 3.27 -3.09
C ILE A 144 -3.64 2.83 -3.69
N LEU A 145 -3.60 2.31 -4.93
CA LEU A 145 -4.78 1.76 -5.59
C LEU A 145 -4.80 0.25 -5.44
N VAL A 146 -6.00 -0.31 -5.29
CA VAL A 146 -6.22 -1.77 -5.21
C VAL A 146 -7.39 -2.15 -6.10
N ASP A 147 -7.18 -3.15 -6.98
CA ASP A 147 -8.23 -3.71 -7.82
C ASP A 147 -9.05 -4.80 -7.09
N GLU A 148 -9.99 -5.42 -7.80
CA GLU A 148 -10.84 -6.48 -7.25
C GLU A 148 -10.07 -7.77 -6.94
N GLN A 149 -8.93 -8.00 -7.57
CA GLN A 149 -8.05 -9.14 -7.38
C GLN A 149 -6.97 -8.91 -6.31
N LEU A 150 -7.03 -7.77 -5.61
CA LEU A 150 -6.03 -7.31 -4.63
C LEU A 150 -4.66 -7.01 -5.25
N ASN A 151 -4.57 -6.75 -6.57
CA ASN A 151 -3.35 -6.18 -7.13
C ASN A 151 -3.21 -4.74 -6.68
N VAL A 152 -2.00 -4.38 -6.27
CA VAL A 152 -1.70 -3.08 -5.66
C VAL A 152 -0.88 -2.22 -6.62
N TYR A 153 -1.24 -0.94 -6.69
CA TYR A 153 -0.54 0.04 -7.52
C TYR A 153 -0.23 1.29 -6.71
N LEU A 154 1.04 1.70 -6.73
CA LEU A 154 1.52 2.93 -6.09
C LEU A 154 1.54 4.06 -7.11
N VAL A 155 0.89 5.18 -6.77
CA VAL A 155 0.72 6.33 -7.68
C VAL A 155 1.20 7.63 -7.03
N ASP A 156 1.35 8.67 -7.84
CA ASP A 156 1.68 10.05 -7.41
C ASP A 156 3.10 10.24 -6.89
N PHE A 157 4.07 10.19 -7.80
CA PHE A 157 5.49 10.40 -7.53
C PHE A 157 5.91 11.89 -7.51
N GLY A 158 4.97 12.82 -7.45
CA GLY A 158 5.26 14.27 -7.49
C GLY A 158 6.11 14.80 -6.33
N LEU A 159 6.14 14.07 -5.20
CA LEU A 159 7.00 14.36 -4.05
C LEU A 159 8.21 13.42 -3.95
N ALA A 160 8.35 12.45 -4.85
CA ALA A 160 9.41 11.47 -4.79
C ALA A 160 10.80 12.12 -4.89
N ARG A 161 11.78 11.47 -4.25
CA ARG A 161 13.18 11.91 -4.23
C ARG A 161 14.07 10.79 -4.77
N ILE A 162 15.05 11.20 -5.58
CA ILE A 162 16.08 10.33 -6.12
C ILE A 162 17.36 10.55 -5.29
N GLY A 163 17.87 9.50 -4.65
CA GLY A 163 19.08 9.53 -3.82
C GLY A 163 18.87 10.04 -2.39
N SER A 164 19.74 9.59 -1.49
CA SER A 164 19.69 9.89 -0.04
C SER A 164 20.47 11.14 0.39
N GLY A 165 21.20 11.81 -0.51
CA GLY A 165 22.30 12.73 -0.18
C GLY A 165 22.02 14.23 -0.18
N GLU A 166 20.97 14.75 -0.82
CA GLU A 166 20.73 16.18 -0.84
C GLU A 166 19.72 16.59 0.23
N MET A 167 20.15 17.45 1.16
CA MET A 167 19.20 18.18 1.98
C MET A 167 18.24 18.90 1.04
N ALA A 168 16.95 18.64 1.20
CA ALA A 168 15.92 19.34 0.44
C ALA A 168 16.00 20.82 0.75
N MET A 169 16.76 21.58 -0.02
CA MET A 169 16.77 23.05 0.00
C MET A 169 15.51 23.64 -0.59
N SER A 170 14.40 22.95 -0.54
CA SER A 170 13.12 23.52 -0.94
C SER A 170 12.07 23.23 0.12
N SER A 171 11.94 24.19 1.00
CA SER A 171 10.68 24.67 1.56
C SER A 171 9.63 23.61 1.94
N VAL A 172 9.25 23.68 3.21
CA VAL A 172 7.98 23.19 3.75
C VAL A 172 7.84 21.66 3.69
N ALA A 173 7.53 21.09 4.83
CA ALA A 173 7.14 19.70 4.98
C ALA A 173 6.21 19.29 3.83
N ALA A 174 6.73 18.48 2.90
CA ALA A 174 5.99 18.05 1.73
C ALA A 174 5.46 16.64 1.99
N GLY A 175 4.15 16.51 2.03
CA GLY A 175 3.42 15.28 2.33
C GLY A 175 2.08 15.58 2.98
N THR A 176 1.38 14.55 3.41
CA THR A 176 0.09 14.65 4.09
C THR A 176 0.29 14.45 5.58
N PHE A 177 -0.12 15.43 6.41
CA PHE A 177 -0.02 15.32 7.86
C PHE A 177 -0.63 13.99 8.36
N GLY A 178 0.02 13.39 9.35
CA GLY A 178 -0.37 12.09 9.90
C GLY A 178 0.29 10.89 9.18
N PHE A 179 0.61 11.01 7.88
CA PHE A 179 1.33 10.00 7.10
C PHE A 179 2.81 10.34 6.89
N MET A 180 3.18 11.61 7.10
CA MET A 180 4.57 12.04 7.04
C MET A 180 5.37 11.51 8.22
N ALA A 181 6.50 10.88 7.93
CA ALA A 181 7.46 10.51 8.96
C ALA A 181 8.02 11.78 9.66
N PRO A 182 8.37 11.69 10.97
CA PRO A 182 8.91 12.83 11.71
C PRO A 182 10.13 13.49 11.05
N GLU A 183 11.02 12.71 10.42
CA GLU A 183 12.15 13.25 9.68
C GLU A 183 11.73 14.10 8.46
N GLN A 184 10.57 13.84 7.84
CA GLN A 184 10.01 14.68 6.78
C GLN A 184 9.48 16.01 7.36
N ILE A 185 8.75 15.95 8.49
CA ILE A 185 8.18 17.12 9.16
C ILE A 185 9.27 18.06 9.60
N TYR A 186 10.35 17.52 10.18
CA TYR A 186 11.48 18.31 10.70
C TYR A 186 12.58 18.58 9.66
N ASN A 187 12.32 18.29 8.38
CA ASN A 187 13.26 18.47 7.26
C ASN A 187 14.66 17.86 7.56
N ARG A 188 14.69 16.66 8.12
CA ARG A 188 15.89 15.88 8.39
C ARG A 188 16.27 15.01 7.20
N GLN A 189 17.42 14.34 7.28
CA GLN A 189 17.85 13.40 6.25
C GLN A 189 16.83 12.25 6.13
N LEU A 190 16.34 12.02 4.91
CA LEU A 190 15.45 10.92 4.58
C LEU A 190 16.28 9.66 4.26
N ASN A 191 15.72 8.51 4.55
CA ASN A 191 16.28 7.21 4.26
C ASN A 191 15.20 6.20 3.85
N GLU A 192 15.58 4.96 3.65
CA GLU A 192 14.72 3.86 3.21
C GLU A 192 13.58 3.57 4.20
N ALA A 193 13.76 3.88 5.50
CA ALA A 193 12.72 3.72 6.52
C ALA A 193 11.64 4.82 6.49
N THR A 194 11.82 5.89 5.71
CA THR A 194 10.89 7.02 5.66
C THR A 194 9.52 6.59 5.13
N ASP A 195 9.48 5.86 4.01
CA ASP A 195 8.21 5.41 3.40
C ASP A 195 7.51 4.33 4.25
N LEU A 196 8.25 3.61 5.09
CA LEU A 196 7.67 2.61 6.01
C LEU A 196 6.73 3.23 7.02
N TYR A 197 7.03 4.45 7.51
CA TYR A 197 6.14 5.17 8.41
C TYR A 197 4.78 5.46 7.74
N GLY A 198 4.79 6.01 6.54
CA GLY A 198 3.57 6.30 5.78
C GLY A 198 2.75 5.03 5.48
N LEU A 199 3.43 3.92 5.15
CA LEU A 199 2.78 2.63 4.98
C LEU A 199 2.14 2.15 6.29
N GLY A 200 2.88 2.15 7.40
CA GLY A 200 2.35 1.75 8.71
C GLY A 200 1.12 2.57 9.10
N ALA A 201 1.17 3.90 8.96
CA ALA A 201 0.05 4.79 9.21
C ALA A 201 -1.16 4.49 8.30
N THR A 202 -0.92 4.18 7.02
CA THR A 202 -1.96 3.77 6.08
C THR A 202 -2.66 2.48 6.52
N LEU A 203 -1.89 1.45 6.88
CA LEU A 203 -2.44 0.17 7.35
C LEU A 203 -3.23 0.32 8.64
N ILE A 204 -2.78 1.18 9.57
CA ILE A 204 -3.49 1.50 10.81
C ILE A 204 -4.86 2.13 10.50
N CYS A 205 -4.94 3.07 9.55
CA CYS A 205 -6.22 3.64 9.12
C CYS A 205 -7.18 2.55 8.60
N LEU A 206 -6.70 1.62 7.77
CA LEU A 206 -7.53 0.53 7.25
C LEU A 206 -8.03 -0.40 8.37
N LEU A 207 -7.15 -0.80 9.28
CA LEU A 207 -7.45 -1.73 10.37
C LEU A 207 -8.41 -1.16 11.41
N THR A 208 -8.31 0.14 11.68
CA THR A 208 -9.17 0.85 12.63
C THR A 208 -10.45 1.36 12.00
N GLY A 209 -10.56 1.35 10.66
CA GLY A 209 -11.65 2.00 9.92
C GLY A 209 -11.60 3.52 10.02
N THR A 210 -10.47 4.10 10.43
CA THR A 210 -10.29 5.55 10.54
C THR A 210 -10.06 6.14 9.15
N ASN A 211 -10.85 7.16 8.79
CA ASN A 211 -10.63 7.87 7.54
C ASN A 211 -9.28 8.59 7.55
N SER A 212 -8.59 8.65 6.42
CA SER A 212 -7.30 9.34 6.28
C SER A 212 -7.31 10.80 6.74
N THR A 213 -8.45 11.49 6.58
CA THR A 213 -8.64 12.88 7.06
C THR A 213 -8.78 13.00 8.57
N ALA A 214 -9.00 11.90 9.27
CA ALA A 214 -9.18 11.85 10.73
C ALA A 214 -8.04 11.09 11.44
N ILE A 215 -6.93 10.85 10.76
CA ILE A 215 -5.77 10.14 11.34
C ILE A 215 -5.19 10.85 12.58
N ASP A 216 -5.37 12.17 12.66
CA ASP A 216 -4.96 12.98 13.80
C ASP A 216 -5.61 12.52 15.13
N THR A 217 -6.79 11.92 15.08
CA THR A 217 -7.48 11.36 16.25
C THR A 217 -6.78 10.14 16.86
N LEU A 218 -5.85 9.53 16.12
CA LEU A 218 -5.08 8.38 16.58
C LEU A 218 -3.78 8.77 17.29
N PHE A 219 -3.39 10.07 17.27
CA PHE A 219 -2.18 10.51 17.95
C PHE A 219 -2.43 10.69 19.45
N ASP A 220 -1.49 10.21 20.27
CA ASP A 220 -1.46 10.48 21.69
C ASP A 220 -0.80 11.84 22.02
N GLU A 221 -0.72 12.18 23.31
CA GLU A 221 -0.14 13.43 23.81
C GLU A 221 1.35 13.58 23.46
N ASP A 222 2.05 12.45 23.25
CA ASP A 222 3.46 12.41 22.84
C ASP A 222 3.64 12.48 21.32
N GLY A 223 2.55 12.60 20.55
CA GLY A 223 2.55 12.61 19.09
C GLY A 223 2.87 11.24 18.47
N ARG A 224 2.56 10.15 19.15
CA ARG A 224 2.67 8.79 18.63
C ARG A 224 1.31 8.25 18.23
N LEU A 225 1.28 7.40 17.20
CA LEU A 225 0.08 6.69 16.80
C LEU A 225 -0.27 5.62 17.87
N ASN A 226 -1.34 5.85 18.63
CA ASN A 226 -1.87 4.95 19.64
C ASN A 226 -3.10 4.21 19.10
N PHE A 227 -2.90 3.03 18.55
CA PHE A 227 -3.93 2.20 17.91
C PHE A 227 -4.14 0.84 18.61
N ASN A 228 -3.28 0.46 19.54
CA ASN A 228 -3.34 -0.83 20.22
C ASN A 228 -4.70 -1.17 20.86
N PRO A 229 -5.39 -0.23 21.54
CA PRO A 229 -6.71 -0.50 22.12
C PRO A 229 -7.79 -0.80 21.07
N LEU A 230 -7.56 -0.42 19.80
CA LEU A 230 -8.52 -0.55 18.71
C LEU A 230 -8.40 -1.89 17.96
N LEU A 231 -7.35 -2.68 18.25
CA LEU A 231 -7.01 -3.89 17.51
C LEU A 231 -7.01 -5.19 18.35
N PRO A 232 -8.05 -5.46 19.19
CA PRO A 232 -8.02 -6.59 20.12
C PRO A 232 -8.07 -7.97 19.44
N LYS A 233 -8.44 -8.03 18.16
CA LYS A 233 -8.57 -9.27 17.38
C LYS A 233 -7.31 -9.67 16.64
N LEU A 234 -6.31 -8.79 16.58
CA LEU A 234 -5.06 -9.04 15.87
C LEU A 234 -4.06 -9.77 16.73
N SER A 235 -3.17 -10.53 16.09
CA SER A 235 -2.06 -11.16 16.78
C SER A 235 -1.08 -10.10 17.30
N LEU A 236 -0.49 -10.35 18.48
CA LEU A 236 0.50 -9.43 19.05
C LEU A 236 1.69 -9.22 18.12
N ARG A 237 2.13 -10.27 17.41
CA ARG A 237 3.24 -10.16 16.43
C ARG A 237 2.93 -9.18 15.31
N PHE A 238 1.68 -9.15 14.84
CA PHE A 238 1.29 -8.20 13.80
C PHE A 238 1.19 -6.77 14.35
N VAL A 239 0.66 -6.61 15.54
CA VAL A 239 0.63 -5.31 16.24
C VAL A 239 2.05 -4.79 16.51
N ASP A 240 2.97 -5.64 16.96
CA ASP A 240 4.38 -5.28 17.18
C ASP A 240 5.07 -4.89 15.86
N TRP A 241 4.78 -5.62 14.77
CA TRP A 241 5.28 -5.28 13.44
C TRP A 241 4.78 -3.90 12.98
N LEU A 242 3.47 -3.63 13.13
CA LEU A 242 2.89 -2.32 12.81
C LEU A 242 3.48 -1.20 13.66
N SER A 243 3.63 -1.44 14.97
CA SER A 243 4.23 -0.47 15.90
C SER A 243 5.64 -0.10 15.45
N LYS A 244 6.42 -1.11 15.04
CA LYS A 244 7.77 -0.88 14.53
C LYS A 244 7.80 -0.09 13.23
N MET A 245 6.80 -0.24 12.35
CA MET A 245 6.67 0.56 11.11
C MET A 245 6.52 2.06 11.41
N VAL A 246 5.80 2.41 12.48
CA VAL A 246 5.46 3.80 12.82
C VAL A 246 6.28 4.37 13.99
N GLU A 247 7.39 3.75 14.35
CA GLU A 247 8.30 4.32 15.36
C GLU A 247 8.74 5.73 14.93
N PRO A 248 8.68 6.74 15.83
CA PRO A 248 9.04 8.11 15.49
C PRO A 248 10.47 8.28 14.98
N LYS A 249 11.42 7.53 15.53
CA LYS A 249 12.83 7.57 15.10
C LYS A 249 13.06 6.54 14.01
N ALA A 250 13.52 6.97 12.83
CA ALA A 250 13.79 6.09 11.69
C ALA A 250 14.71 4.90 12.04
N LYS A 251 15.70 5.08 12.93
CA LYS A 251 16.62 4.02 13.38
C LYS A 251 15.94 2.91 14.19
N ASP A 252 14.78 3.18 14.78
CA ASP A 252 14.02 2.22 15.61
C ASP A 252 12.98 1.46 14.77
N ARG A 253 12.75 1.89 13.50
CA ARG A 253 11.94 1.17 12.49
C ARG A 253 12.73 0.00 11.89
N PHE A 254 12.14 -0.69 10.92
CA PHE A 254 12.90 -1.55 10.02
C PHE A 254 13.84 -0.67 9.17
N PRO A 255 15.07 -1.15 8.89
CA PRO A 255 16.05 -0.34 8.16
C PRO A 255 15.62 -0.04 6.72
N ASP A 256 14.88 -0.96 6.09
CA ASP A 256 14.42 -0.91 4.71
C ASP A 256 13.16 -1.75 4.50
N ALA A 257 12.60 -1.69 3.29
CA ALA A 257 11.40 -2.43 2.92
C ALA A 257 11.64 -3.95 2.88
N THR A 258 12.85 -4.40 2.56
CA THR A 258 13.21 -5.83 2.55
C THR A 258 13.09 -6.41 3.94
N ALA A 259 13.70 -5.77 4.94
CA ALA A 259 13.63 -6.21 6.33
C ALA A 259 12.19 -6.21 6.87
N ALA A 260 11.38 -5.21 6.51
CA ALA A 260 9.97 -5.14 6.90
C ALA A 260 9.15 -6.26 6.26
N LEU A 261 9.37 -6.56 4.97
CA LEU A 261 8.69 -7.62 4.24
C LEU A 261 9.04 -9.01 4.78
N GLU A 262 10.34 -9.29 5.00
CA GLU A 262 10.78 -10.56 5.57
C GLU A 262 10.22 -10.78 6.98
N ALA A 263 10.13 -9.74 7.78
CA ALA A 263 9.54 -9.81 9.11
C ALA A 263 8.01 -10.05 9.06
N LEU A 264 7.31 -9.59 8.01
CA LEU A 264 5.87 -9.76 7.83
C LEU A 264 5.49 -11.19 7.41
N LYS A 265 6.29 -11.83 6.55
CA LYS A 265 5.99 -13.15 5.95
C LYS A 265 5.58 -14.25 6.95
N PRO A 266 6.23 -14.43 8.11
CA PRO A 266 5.87 -15.48 9.07
C PRO A 266 4.73 -15.11 10.02
N ILE A 267 4.11 -13.94 9.87
CA ILE A 267 3.10 -13.45 10.81
C ILE A 267 1.71 -13.92 10.40
N TYR A 268 1.01 -14.57 11.32
CA TYR A 268 -0.44 -14.76 11.23
C TYR A 268 -1.11 -13.50 11.80
N VAL A 269 -1.95 -12.86 11.00
CA VAL A 269 -2.54 -11.55 11.36
C VAL A 269 -3.59 -11.69 12.44
N ASN A 270 -4.47 -12.69 12.31
CA ASN A 270 -5.55 -12.91 13.24
C ASN A 270 -5.04 -13.53 14.55
N ARG A 271 -5.61 -13.12 15.67
CA ARG A 271 -5.36 -13.79 16.95
C ARG A 271 -5.90 -15.21 16.87
N LEU A 272 -5.03 -16.20 17.04
CA LEU A 272 -5.48 -17.59 17.14
C LEU A 272 -6.47 -17.69 18.31
N PRO A 273 -7.60 -18.41 18.13
CA PRO A 273 -8.52 -18.63 19.26
C PRO A 273 -7.73 -19.26 20.41
N GLU A 274 -7.94 -18.74 21.64
CA GLU A 274 -7.35 -19.34 22.82
C GLU A 274 -7.83 -20.79 22.91
N VAL A 275 -6.97 -21.72 22.53
CA VAL A 275 -7.21 -23.13 22.76
C VAL A 275 -7.18 -23.32 24.26
N LYS A 276 -8.35 -23.44 24.89
CA LYS A 276 -8.42 -23.71 26.31
C LYS A 276 -7.67 -25.04 26.54
N PHE A 277 -6.56 -24.99 27.25
CA PHE A 277 -5.75 -26.15 27.60
C PHE A 277 -6.61 -27.29 28.18
N SER A 278 -7.77 -26.97 28.78
CA SER A 278 -8.79 -27.91 29.22
C SER A 278 -9.42 -28.74 28.07
N GLN A 279 -9.54 -28.23 26.83
CA GLN A 279 -10.08 -28.98 25.69
C GLN A 279 -9.03 -29.93 25.11
N LEU A 280 -7.80 -29.50 24.97
CA LEU A 280 -6.67 -30.35 24.56
C LEU A 280 -6.44 -31.50 25.56
N ALA A 281 -6.52 -31.20 26.87
CA ALA A 281 -6.40 -32.23 27.91
C ALA A 281 -7.56 -33.23 27.91
N LEU A 282 -8.77 -32.83 27.47
CA LEU A 282 -9.91 -33.73 27.32
C LEU A 282 -9.77 -34.61 26.08
N GLU A 283 -9.32 -34.06 24.95
CA GLU A 283 -9.07 -34.82 23.72
C GLU A 283 -7.93 -35.83 23.91
N PHE A 284 -6.84 -35.46 24.57
CA PHE A 284 -5.75 -36.39 24.91
C PHE A 284 -6.22 -37.50 25.83
N LYS A 285 -7.08 -37.23 26.84
CA LYS A 285 -7.64 -38.27 27.71
C LYS A 285 -8.60 -39.19 26.99
N THR A 286 -9.44 -38.69 26.08
CA THR A 286 -10.36 -39.48 25.29
C THR A 286 -9.63 -40.35 24.30
N THR A 287 -8.57 -39.90 23.66
CA THR A 287 -7.74 -40.68 22.74
C THR A 287 -7.00 -41.81 23.47
N GLN A 288 -6.41 -41.55 24.63
CA GLN A 288 -5.76 -42.60 25.46
C GLN A 288 -6.74 -43.63 26.05
N LEU A 289 -7.97 -43.19 26.41
CA LEU A 289 -9.02 -44.12 26.85
C LEU A 289 -9.53 -44.98 25.67
N GLY A 290 -9.64 -44.43 24.47
CA GLY A 290 -10.02 -45.12 23.25
C GLY A 290 -9.01 -46.22 22.87
N GLU A 291 -7.71 -45.93 22.94
CA GLU A 291 -6.64 -46.91 22.67
C GLU A 291 -6.57 -48.02 23.73
N LYS A 292 -6.81 -47.71 25.02
CA LYS A 292 -6.89 -48.74 26.07
C LYS A 292 -8.10 -49.66 25.94
N LEU A 293 -9.25 -49.16 25.46
CA LEU A 293 -10.45 -49.93 25.23
C LEU A 293 -10.36 -50.83 23.99
N THR A 294 -9.64 -50.40 22.94
CA THR A 294 -9.35 -51.23 21.76
C THR A 294 -8.33 -52.33 22.08
N GLY A 295 -7.33 -52.06 22.90
CA GLY A 295 -6.35 -53.06 23.38
C GLY A 295 -6.97 -54.17 24.27
N LEU A 296 -7.99 -53.86 25.09
CA LEU A 296 -8.68 -54.83 25.94
C LEU A 296 -9.67 -55.74 25.16
N LYS A 297 -10.18 -55.31 24.02
CA LYS A 297 -11.04 -56.16 23.18
C LYS A 297 -10.29 -57.22 22.35
N GLN A 298 -8.99 -57.11 22.20
CA GLN A 298 -8.17 -58.13 21.52
C GLN A 298 -7.70 -59.28 22.43
N ILE A 299 -7.88 -59.17 23.76
CA ILE A 299 -7.41 -60.20 24.75
C ILE A 299 -8.53 -61.16 25.13
N SER A 300 -9.78 -60.96 24.72
CA SER A 300 -10.93 -61.83 25.11
C SER A 300 -11.56 -62.59 23.98
N SER A 301 -10.78 -63.35 23.22
CA SER A 301 -11.30 -64.40 22.35
C SER A 301 -10.91 -65.76 22.94
N PRO A 302 -11.85 -66.67 23.36
CA PRO A 302 -11.50 -67.96 23.93
C PRO A 302 -11.11 -68.93 22.81
N ASN A 303 -9.93 -69.53 22.93
CA ASN A 303 -9.45 -70.68 22.14
C ASN A 303 -10.44 -71.84 22.29
N LYS A 304 -11.16 -72.18 21.25
CA LYS A 304 -11.85 -73.48 21.13
C LYS A 304 -10.84 -74.56 20.74
N THR A 305 -10.37 -75.29 21.72
CA THR A 305 -9.66 -76.54 21.54
C THR A 305 -10.64 -77.58 20.98
N GLN A 306 -10.42 -78.09 19.74
CA GLN A 306 -11.03 -79.27 19.23
C GLN A 306 -10.26 -80.49 19.77
N SER A 307 -10.91 -81.30 20.55
CA SER A 307 -10.46 -82.68 20.86
C SER A 307 -10.93 -83.59 19.77
N SER A 308 -10.02 -84.18 18.99
CA SER A 308 -10.24 -85.31 18.15
C SER A 308 -10.20 -86.64 19.01
N PHE A 309 -11.25 -87.39 19.06
CA PHE A 309 -11.24 -88.79 19.49
C PHE A 309 -11.22 -89.68 18.28
N ILE A 310 -10.28 -90.65 18.33
CA ILE A 310 -10.09 -91.78 17.46
C ILE A 310 -11.03 -92.85 17.93
N GLY A 311 -11.64 -93.53 17.01
CA GLY A 311 -12.33 -94.81 17.14
C GLY A 311 -12.67 -95.36 15.79
#